data_e3ac8408f4d3514b0852c2c778339c43
#
_entry.id   e3ac8408f4d3514b0852c2c778339c43
#
_cell.length_a   1.000
_cell.length_b   1.000
_cell.length_c   1.000
_cell.angle_alpha   90.00
_cell.angle_beta   90.00
_cell.angle_gamma   90.00
#
_symmetry.space_group_name_H-M   'P 1'
#
loop_
_entity.id
_entity.type
_entity.pdbx_description
1 polymer ?
#
loop_
_entity_poly.entity_id
_entity_poly.type
_entity_poly.pdbx_seq_one_letter_code
_entity_poly.pdbx_strand_id
1 'polypeptide(L)'
;MNNRPTFRIRRAVAVIAGLAAASVALSGCLYSMIPEQAEPKPSTTNAPDTEGVAEDLLPFYGQTLTWSECGTGFDCTEVTAPLDWENPGEGEITLSVVRHQATGTAQGSLLTNPGGPGASGVELIRDSLDFAVGADLIENYDVIGFDPRGVGESTAVTCFDAAGMDDYLYTIPAGKRGSAEWEAELLEAHKEFADACEANSGGILPYVTTINAARDMDLIRAVLGDKQLNYLGYSYGTFLGVTYADLYPEKAGRLVLDGAIDPAVSGLDVGAVSYTHLTLPTICSV
;
A
#
# COMPACT_ATOMS: atom_id res chain seq x y z
N MET A 1 71.21 -34.02 -29.34
CA MET A 1 70.46 -34.97 -28.54
C MET A 1 69.81 -34.15 -27.44
N ASN A 2 68.58 -33.95 -27.20
CA ASN A 2 67.39 -34.71 -27.46
C ASN A 2 66.15 -33.82 -27.40
N ASN A 3 65.30 -34.04 -28.28
CA ASN A 3 63.94 -33.51 -28.39
C ASN A 3 63.01 -33.87 -27.23
N ARG A 4 62.10 -32.99 -26.87
CA ARG A 4 60.65 -33.10 -26.65
C ARG A 4 60.10 -32.25 -25.49
N PRO A 5 59.69 -31.02 -25.79
CA PRO A 5 58.59 -30.44 -25.01
C PRO A 5 57.30 -30.21 -25.83
N THR A 6 57.28 -30.38 -27.15
CA THR A 6 56.12 -29.94 -28.03
C THR A 6 54.87 -30.78 -27.90
N PHE A 7 54.95 -32.03 -27.43
CA PHE A 7 53.79 -32.92 -27.33
C PHE A 7 52.91 -32.67 -26.10
N ARG A 8 53.55 -32.27 -25.00
CA ARG A 8 52.78 -31.90 -23.76
C ARG A 8 52.03 -30.59 -23.87
N ILE A 9 52.60 -29.59 -24.54
CA ILE A 9 51.97 -28.28 -24.77
C ILE A 9 50.73 -28.42 -25.68
N ARG A 10 50.82 -29.22 -26.72
CA ARG A 10 49.67 -29.47 -27.63
C ARG A 10 48.48 -30.16 -26.94
N ARG A 11 48.74 -31.07 -25.99
CA ARG A 11 47.69 -31.73 -25.21
C ARG A 11 47.08 -30.77 -24.19
N ALA A 12 47.86 -29.90 -23.53
CA ALA A 12 47.35 -28.90 -22.61
C ALA A 12 46.50 -27.85 -23.34
N VAL A 13 46.91 -27.38 -24.51
CA VAL A 13 46.12 -26.43 -25.34
C VAL A 13 44.81 -27.05 -25.81
N ALA A 14 44.82 -28.33 -26.20
CA ALA A 14 43.60 -29.02 -26.62
C ALA A 14 42.60 -29.24 -25.48
N VAL A 15 43.07 -29.50 -24.26
CA VAL A 15 42.22 -29.64 -23.07
C VAL A 15 41.63 -28.28 -22.66
N ILE A 16 42.42 -27.21 -22.70
CA ILE A 16 41.94 -25.85 -22.39
C ILE A 16 40.93 -25.39 -23.44
N ALA A 17 41.14 -25.64 -24.72
CA ALA A 17 40.21 -25.32 -25.78
C ALA A 17 38.90 -26.14 -25.68
N GLY A 18 38.95 -27.39 -25.24
CA GLY A 18 37.79 -28.24 -24.99
C GLY A 18 36.96 -27.80 -23.81
N LEU A 19 37.61 -27.36 -22.72
CA LEU A 19 36.92 -26.78 -21.54
C LEU A 19 36.29 -25.41 -21.82
N ALA A 20 36.93 -24.56 -22.60
CA ALA A 20 36.34 -23.30 -23.05
C ALA A 20 35.14 -23.46 -23.97
N ALA A 21 35.17 -24.45 -24.89
CA ALA A 21 34.03 -24.79 -25.76
C ALA A 21 32.86 -25.40 -24.98
N ALA A 22 33.13 -26.21 -23.95
CA ALA A 22 32.10 -26.77 -23.07
C ALA A 22 31.42 -25.71 -22.20
N SER A 23 32.18 -24.72 -21.71
CA SER A 23 31.59 -23.59 -20.91
C SER A 23 30.69 -22.69 -21.76
N VAL A 24 31.00 -22.45 -23.04
CA VAL A 24 30.15 -21.68 -23.94
C VAL A 24 28.88 -22.48 -24.34
N ALA A 25 28.97 -23.80 -24.46
CA ALA A 25 27.80 -24.63 -24.75
C ALA A 25 26.83 -24.76 -23.58
N LEU A 26 27.35 -24.75 -22.31
CA LEU A 26 26.51 -24.77 -21.11
C LEU A 26 25.87 -23.39 -20.81
N SER A 27 26.51 -22.29 -21.19
CA SER A 27 25.91 -20.95 -21.03
C SER A 27 24.76 -20.69 -22.00
N GLY A 28 24.74 -21.33 -23.17
CA GLY A 28 23.63 -21.23 -24.14
C GLY A 28 22.34 -21.93 -23.67
N CYS A 29 22.43 -22.97 -22.84
CA CYS A 29 21.25 -23.65 -22.31
C CYS A 29 20.57 -22.90 -21.12
N LEU A 30 21.30 -22.04 -20.48
CA LEU A 30 20.73 -21.18 -19.41
C LEU A 30 19.96 -19.96 -19.97
N TYR A 31 20.33 -19.52 -21.16
CA TYR A 31 19.64 -18.38 -21.81
C TYR A 31 18.23 -18.75 -22.29
N SER A 32 17.97 -20.01 -22.62
CA SER A 32 16.61 -20.48 -22.99
C SER A 32 15.72 -20.78 -21.77
N MET A 33 16.24 -20.69 -20.55
CA MET A 33 15.47 -20.83 -19.31
C MET A 33 15.17 -19.48 -18.62
N ILE A 34 15.63 -18.36 -19.18
CA ILE A 34 15.14 -17.05 -18.76
C ILE A 34 13.72 -16.96 -19.33
N PRO A 35 12.67 -16.87 -18.49
CA PRO A 35 11.34 -16.64 -19.01
C PRO A 35 11.42 -15.38 -19.88
N GLU A 36 10.97 -15.49 -21.13
CA GLU A 36 10.75 -14.33 -21.97
C GLU A 36 9.92 -13.37 -21.12
N GLN A 37 10.47 -12.20 -20.80
CA GLN A 37 9.73 -11.19 -20.05
C GLN A 37 8.45 -10.97 -20.85
N ALA A 38 7.32 -11.38 -20.26
CA ALA A 38 6.03 -11.16 -20.88
C ALA A 38 5.97 -9.66 -21.20
N GLU A 39 5.83 -9.33 -22.48
CA GLU A 39 5.59 -7.93 -22.85
C GLU A 39 4.43 -7.43 -22.00
N PRO A 40 4.56 -6.24 -21.35
CA PRO A 40 3.48 -5.70 -20.54
C PRO A 40 2.23 -5.70 -21.42
N LYS A 41 1.22 -6.48 -21.04
CA LYS A 41 -0.08 -6.39 -21.70
C LYS A 41 -0.51 -4.93 -21.54
N PRO A 42 -0.88 -4.22 -22.63
CA PRO A 42 -1.40 -2.89 -22.50
C PRO A 42 -2.59 -2.96 -21.53
N SER A 43 -2.40 -2.39 -20.36
CA SER A 43 -3.44 -2.25 -19.36
C SER A 43 -4.54 -1.41 -20.00
N THR A 44 -5.71 -1.99 -20.18
CA THR A 44 -6.91 -1.23 -20.58
C THR A 44 -7.30 -0.36 -19.39
N THR A 45 -6.70 0.82 -19.30
CA THR A 45 -7.19 1.85 -18.39
C THR A 45 -8.44 2.42 -19.04
N ASN A 46 -9.59 2.29 -18.38
CA ASN A 46 -10.79 2.98 -18.79
C ASN A 46 -10.54 4.50 -18.76
N ALA A 47 -11.27 5.26 -19.57
CA ALA A 47 -11.19 6.71 -19.47
C ALA A 47 -11.68 7.15 -18.08
N PRO A 48 -11.03 8.14 -17.44
CA PRO A 48 -11.45 8.65 -16.14
C PRO A 48 -12.92 9.12 -16.13
N ASP A 49 -13.61 8.87 -15.02
CA ASP A 49 -14.97 9.36 -14.78
C ASP A 49 -14.92 10.78 -14.20
N THR A 50 -15.12 11.78 -15.05
CA THR A 50 -15.11 13.20 -14.66
C THR A 50 -16.51 13.79 -14.54
N GLU A 51 -17.57 12.97 -14.55
CA GLU A 51 -18.94 13.43 -14.49
C GLU A 51 -19.28 14.08 -13.14
N GLY A 52 -19.67 15.36 -13.19
CA GLY A 52 -20.02 16.14 -12.00
C GLY A 52 -18.85 16.66 -11.18
N VAL A 53 -17.62 16.50 -11.67
CA VAL A 53 -16.41 17.01 -11.02
C VAL A 53 -16.32 18.54 -11.18
N ALA A 54 -15.97 19.24 -10.09
CA ALA A 54 -15.75 20.69 -10.11
C ALA A 54 -14.54 21.04 -10.98
N GLU A 55 -14.54 22.23 -11.60
CA GLU A 55 -13.55 22.64 -12.60
C GLU A 55 -12.11 22.66 -12.03
N ASP A 56 -11.96 23.08 -10.78
CA ASP A 56 -10.67 23.13 -10.05
C ASP A 56 -10.12 21.75 -9.67
N LEU A 57 -10.95 20.71 -9.64
CA LEU A 57 -10.57 19.34 -9.41
C LEU A 57 -10.31 18.52 -10.69
N LEU A 58 -10.70 19.05 -11.87
CA LEU A 58 -10.48 18.35 -13.14
C LEU A 58 -9.02 17.94 -13.42
N PRO A 59 -7.99 18.70 -13.03
CA PRO A 59 -6.61 18.27 -13.20
C PRO A 59 -6.31 16.94 -12.48
N PHE A 60 -6.92 16.70 -11.33
CA PHE A 60 -6.75 15.45 -10.55
C PHE A 60 -7.62 14.32 -11.11
N TYR A 61 -8.89 14.58 -11.35
CA TYR A 61 -9.84 13.55 -11.81
C TYR A 61 -9.64 13.14 -13.27
N GLY A 62 -9.04 14.00 -14.10
CA GLY A 62 -8.78 13.73 -15.53
C GLY A 62 -7.42 13.08 -15.80
N GLN A 63 -6.62 12.75 -14.78
CA GLN A 63 -5.29 12.17 -14.99
C GLN A 63 -5.38 10.76 -15.58
N THR A 64 -4.41 10.42 -16.42
CA THR A 64 -4.29 9.08 -17.01
C THR A 64 -3.23 8.29 -16.26
N LEU A 65 -3.61 7.11 -15.78
CA LEU A 65 -2.71 6.25 -15.03
C LEU A 65 -1.69 5.55 -15.92
N THR A 66 -0.43 5.55 -15.48
CA THR A 66 0.63 4.76 -16.10
C THR A 66 1.01 3.63 -15.16
N TRP A 67 0.69 2.42 -15.57
CA TRP A 67 0.96 1.21 -14.78
C TRP A 67 2.34 0.64 -15.11
N SER A 68 3.06 0.18 -14.10
CA SER A 68 4.33 -0.55 -14.22
C SER A 68 4.27 -1.83 -13.40
N GLU A 69 4.88 -2.90 -13.89
CA GLU A 69 5.00 -4.14 -13.13
C GLU A 69 5.81 -3.90 -11.83
N CYS A 70 5.26 -4.32 -10.69
CA CYS A 70 5.87 -4.15 -9.37
C CYS A 70 5.90 -5.43 -8.52
N GLY A 71 5.75 -6.55 -9.18
CA GLY A 71 5.75 -7.90 -8.61
C GLY A 71 5.05 -8.86 -9.56
N THR A 72 5.24 -10.15 -9.38
CA THR A 72 4.63 -11.14 -10.28
C THR A 72 3.11 -11.07 -10.21
N GLY A 73 2.47 -10.59 -11.28
CA GLY A 73 1.02 -10.46 -11.39
C GLY A 73 0.47 -9.17 -10.77
N PHE A 74 1.34 -8.22 -10.41
CA PHE A 74 0.94 -6.93 -9.86
C PHE A 74 1.45 -5.77 -10.70
N ASP A 75 0.59 -4.80 -10.92
CA ASP A 75 0.89 -3.51 -11.53
C ASP A 75 0.77 -2.41 -10.47
N CYS A 76 1.72 -1.48 -10.44
CA CYS A 76 1.69 -0.30 -9.58
C CYS A 76 1.57 0.98 -10.38
N THR A 77 0.94 1.98 -9.76
CA THR A 77 0.85 3.34 -10.29
C THR A 77 0.77 4.34 -9.15
N GLU A 78 0.94 5.59 -9.48
CA GLU A 78 0.74 6.72 -8.58
C GLU A 78 -0.44 7.55 -9.05
N VAL A 79 -1.23 8.04 -8.09
CA VAL A 79 -2.34 8.97 -8.30
C VAL A 79 -2.00 10.28 -7.61
N THR A 80 -2.00 11.38 -8.33
CA THR A 80 -1.83 12.71 -7.76
C THR A 80 -3.15 13.19 -7.17
N ALA A 81 -3.14 13.60 -5.91
CA ALA A 81 -4.29 14.16 -5.20
C ALA A 81 -3.97 15.55 -4.63
N PRO A 82 -4.96 16.41 -4.40
CA PRO A 82 -4.70 17.68 -3.72
C PRO A 82 -4.26 17.44 -2.28
N LEU A 83 -3.29 18.22 -1.80
CA LEU A 83 -2.92 18.25 -0.39
C LEU A 83 -4.14 18.67 0.46
N ASP A 84 -4.74 19.80 0.09
CA ASP A 84 -5.95 20.31 0.71
C ASP A 84 -7.13 20.23 -0.26
N TRP A 85 -8.13 19.39 0.07
CA TRP A 85 -9.33 19.22 -0.74
C TRP A 85 -10.24 20.46 -0.78
N GLU A 86 -10.11 21.36 0.20
CA GLU A 86 -10.86 22.63 0.21
C GLU A 86 -10.16 23.71 -0.63
N ASN A 87 -8.85 23.59 -0.86
CA ASN A 87 -8.03 24.49 -1.64
C ASN A 87 -7.08 23.70 -2.58
N PRO A 88 -7.60 23.08 -3.66
CA PRO A 88 -6.84 22.14 -4.48
C PRO A 88 -5.58 22.69 -5.14
N GLY A 89 -5.46 24.04 -5.23
CA GLY A 89 -4.27 24.71 -5.79
C GLY A 89 -3.12 24.91 -4.80
N GLU A 90 -3.25 24.57 -3.51
CA GLU A 90 -2.25 24.86 -2.49
C GLU A 90 -1.21 23.76 -2.26
N GLY A 91 -1.22 22.72 -3.07
CA GLY A 91 -0.23 21.64 -3.04
C GLY A 91 -0.81 20.31 -3.47
N GLU A 92 0.09 19.38 -3.69
CA GLU A 92 -0.23 18.03 -4.18
C GLU A 92 0.42 16.97 -3.32
N ILE A 93 -0.20 15.81 -3.28
CA ILE A 93 0.34 14.58 -2.69
C ILE A 93 0.28 13.45 -3.71
N THR A 94 1.05 12.41 -3.47
CA THR A 94 1.02 11.18 -4.26
C THR A 94 0.38 10.07 -3.44
N LEU A 95 -0.54 9.34 -4.06
CA LEU A 95 -1.15 8.13 -3.52
C LEU A 95 -0.60 6.93 -4.29
N SER A 96 -0.04 5.97 -3.58
CA SER A 96 0.44 4.71 -4.16
C SER A 96 -0.71 3.72 -4.31
N VAL A 97 -0.80 3.10 -5.48
CA VAL A 97 -1.86 2.16 -5.85
C VAL A 97 -1.26 0.93 -6.50
N VAL A 98 -1.67 -0.25 -6.03
CA VAL A 98 -1.36 -1.55 -6.64
C VAL A 98 -2.61 -2.18 -7.19
N ARG A 99 -2.47 -2.89 -8.31
CA ARG A 99 -3.54 -3.66 -8.94
C ARG A 99 -3.10 -5.10 -9.18
N HIS A 100 -3.98 -6.03 -8.82
CA HIS A 100 -4.00 -7.37 -9.38
C HIS A 100 -5.15 -7.45 -10.39
N GLN A 101 -4.84 -7.71 -11.65
CA GLN A 101 -5.87 -7.83 -12.69
C GLN A 101 -6.74 -9.07 -12.47
N ALA A 102 -8.04 -8.97 -12.75
CA ALA A 102 -8.96 -10.09 -12.70
C ALA A 102 -8.43 -11.28 -13.52
N THR A 103 -8.48 -12.48 -12.95
CA THR A 103 -8.05 -13.69 -13.67
C THR A 103 -9.08 -14.12 -14.73
N GLY A 104 -10.31 -13.64 -14.64
CA GLY A 104 -11.39 -13.80 -15.60
C GLY A 104 -11.75 -12.50 -16.31
N THR A 105 -13.05 -12.21 -16.45
CA THR A 105 -13.53 -10.95 -17.04
C THR A 105 -13.87 -9.96 -15.94
N ALA A 106 -13.13 -8.86 -15.84
CA ALA A 106 -13.36 -7.84 -14.84
C ALA A 106 -14.76 -7.20 -14.98
N GLN A 107 -15.46 -7.10 -13.85
CA GLN A 107 -16.73 -6.37 -13.72
C GLN A 107 -16.54 -4.93 -13.22
N GLY A 108 -15.31 -4.51 -13.03
CA GLY A 108 -14.86 -3.25 -12.48
C GLY A 108 -13.73 -3.45 -11.47
N SER A 109 -13.37 -2.41 -10.75
CA SER A 109 -12.37 -2.46 -9.69
C SER A 109 -13.01 -2.77 -8.35
N LEU A 110 -12.28 -3.51 -7.49
CA LEU A 110 -12.57 -3.72 -6.08
C LEU A 110 -11.49 -3.03 -5.26
N LEU A 111 -11.78 -1.87 -4.71
CA LEU A 111 -10.87 -1.14 -3.85
C LEU A 111 -10.84 -1.79 -2.45
N THR A 112 -9.66 -1.95 -1.85
CA THR A 112 -9.48 -2.63 -0.57
C THR A 112 -8.75 -1.75 0.44
N ASN A 113 -9.09 -1.91 1.74
CA ASN A 113 -8.37 -1.25 2.82
C ASN A 113 -8.29 -2.15 4.06
N PRO A 114 -7.08 -2.42 4.60
CA PRO A 114 -6.89 -3.29 5.77
C PRO A 114 -7.33 -2.66 7.10
N GLY A 115 -7.50 -1.35 7.15
CA GLY A 115 -7.82 -0.63 8.38
C GLY A 115 -6.60 -0.08 9.11
N GLY A 116 -6.55 -0.30 10.39
CA GLY A 116 -5.60 0.32 11.30
C GLY A 116 -6.30 1.36 12.18
N PRO A 117 -6.29 2.70 11.88
CA PRO A 117 -5.74 3.38 10.70
C PRO A 117 -4.22 3.27 10.57
N GLY A 118 -3.72 3.40 9.33
CA GLY A 118 -2.29 3.46 9.03
C GLY A 118 -1.70 2.16 8.45
N ALA A 119 -2.49 1.11 8.24
CA ALA A 119 -2.01 -0.07 7.54
C ALA A 119 -1.99 0.15 6.01
N SER A 120 -0.97 -0.39 5.35
CA SER A 120 -0.79 -0.29 3.90
C SER A 120 -1.76 -1.21 3.15
N GLY A 121 -2.55 -0.62 2.25
CA GLY A 121 -3.37 -1.40 1.32
C GLY A 121 -2.56 -1.97 0.15
N VAL A 122 -1.46 -1.32 -0.20
CA VAL A 122 -0.51 -1.83 -1.21
C VAL A 122 0.13 -3.12 -0.72
N GLU A 123 0.67 -3.14 0.52
CA GLU A 123 1.25 -4.35 1.11
C GLU A 123 0.20 -5.47 1.29
N LEU A 124 -1.02 -5.12 1.73
CA LEU A 124 -2.10 -6.10 1.87
C LEU A 124 -2.31 -6.90 0.58
N ILE A 125 -2.41 -6.21 -0.54
CA ILE A 125 -2.71 -6.87 -1.83
C ILE A 125 -1.46 -7.52 -2.42
N ARG A 126 -0.30 -6.88 -2.35
CA ARG A 126 0.94 -7.43 -2.89
C ARG A 126 1.40 -8.69 -2.16
N ASP A 127 1.26 -8.70 -0.84
CA ASP A 127 1.88 -9.73 0.01
C ASP A 127 0.86 -10.75 0.55
N SER A 128 -0.45 -10.46 0.47
CA SER A 128 -1.49 -11.26 1.15
C SER A 128 -2.80 -11.35 0.36
N LEU A 129 -2.79 -11.26 -0.97
CA LEU A 129 -3.99 -11.24 -1.81
C LEU A 129 -4.96 -12.38 -1.50
N ASP A 130 -4.48 -13.63 -1.52
CA ASP A 130 -5.31 -14.82 -1.33
C ASP A 130 -5.89 -14.95 0.09
N PHE A 131 -5.29 -14.26 1.06
CA PHE A 131 -5.80 -14.15 2.42
C PHE A 131 -6.84 -13.05 2.54
N ALA A 132 -6.61 -11.92 1.88
CA ALA A 132 -7.45 -10.74 1.98
C ALA A 132 -8.69 -10.81 1.09
N VAL A 133 -8.62 -11.49 -0.06
CA VAL A 133 -9.68 -11.45 -1.07
C VAL A 133 -10.02 -12.88 -1.53
N GLY A 134 -11.30 -13.22 -1.48
CA GLY A 134 -11.77 -14.55 -1.94
C GLY A 134 -11.56 -14.75 -3.45
N ALA A 135 -11.31 -16.01 -3.85
CA ALA A 135 -11.01 -16.39 -5.23
C ALA A 135 -12.06 -15.92 -6.25
N ASP A 136 -13.34 -15.95 -5.89
CA ASP A 136 -14.44 -15.50 -6.78
C ASP A 136 -14.35 -13.98 -7.05
N LEU A 137 -13.86 -13.19 -6.09
CA LEU A 137 -13.65 -11.76 -6.28
C LEU A 137 -12.40 -11.51 -7.14
N ILE A 138 -11.31 -12.26 -6.93
CA ILE A 138 -10.09 -12.18 -7.75
C ILE A 138 -10.37 -12.57 -9.20
N GLU A 139 -11.29 -13.50 -9.45
CA GLU A 139 -11.69 -13.87 -10.81
C GLU A 139 -12.46 -12.74 -11.52
N ASN A 140 -13.29 -11.99 -10.78
CA ASN A 140 -14.29 -11.11 -11.36
C ASN A 140 -14.00 -9.61 -11.22
N TYR A 141 -12.97 -9.21 -10.48
CA TYR A 141 -12.62 -7.79 -10.25
C TYR A 141 -11.12 -7.56 -10.41
N ASP A 142 -10.75 -6.41 -10.93
CA ASP A 142 -9.42 -5.88 -10.71
C ASP A 142 -9.29 -5.49 -9.24
N VAL A 143 -8.49 -6.22 -8.48
CA VAL A 143 -8.31 -5.96 -7.05
C VAL A 143 -7.30 -4.84 -6.86
N ILE A 144 -7.72 -3.77 -6.19
CA ILE A 144 -6.94 -2.55 -6.00
C ILE A 144 -6.60 -2.40 -4.51
N GLY A 145 -5.31 -2.36 -4.21
CA GLY A 145 -4.80 -1.86 -2.93
C GLY A 145 -4.32 -0.43 -3.07
N PHE A 146 -4.49 0.37 -2.06
CA PHE A 146 -3.93 1.72 -2.03
C PHE A 146 -3.43 2.07 -0.63
N ASP A 147 -2.42 2.90 -0.57
CA ASP A 147 -1.97 3.50 0.68
C ASP A 147 -2.69 4.84 0.86
N PRO A 148 -3.48 4.99 1.93
CA PRO A 148 -4.08 6.28 2.24
C PRO A 148 -3.05 7.38 2.41
N ARG A 149 -3.47 8.65 2.27
CA ARG A 149 -2.61 9.79 2.59
C ARG A 149 -1.99 9.65 3.98
N GLY A 150 -0.71 9.89 4.10
CA GLY A 150 0.05 9.72 5.33
C GLY A 150 0.61 8.31 5.57
N VAL A 151 0.36 7.34 4.68
CA VAL A 151 0.66 5.92 4.89
C VAL A 151 1.58 5.37 3.80
N GLY A 152 2.47 4.47 4.18
CA GLY A 152 3.22 3.57 3.30
C GLY A 152 4.02 4.25 2.20
N GLU A 153 3.78 3.84 0.95
CA GLU A 153 4.44 4.36 -0.25
C GLU A 153 3.76 5.65 -0.79
N SER A 154 2.59 6.05 -0.25
CA SER A 154 1.98 7.37 -0.49
C SER A 154 2.78 8.47 0.16
N THR A 155 2.45 9.75 -0.08
CA THR A 155 3.03 10.86 0.69
C THR A 155 2.80 10.59 2.17
N ALA A 156 3.85 10.13 2.86
CA ALA A 156 3.76 9.55 4.20
C ALA A 156 3.92 10.61 5.30
N VAL A 157 3.32 10.33 6.46
CA VAL A 157 3.69 11.00 7.71
C VAL A 157 5.05 10.46 8.16
N THR A 158 6.01 11.36 8.37
CA THR A 158 7.35 11.04 8.84
C THR A 158 7.60 11.75 10.16
N CYS A 159 8.00 11.02 11.20
CA CYS A 159 8.26 11.58 12.52
C CYS A 159 9.74 11.45 12.88
N PHE A 160 10.15 10.30 13.37
CA PHE A 160 11.55 9.98 13.67
C PHE A 160 12.17 9.12 12.57
N ASP A 161 13.49 9.05 12.54
CA ASP A 161 14.20 8.00 11.82
C ASP A 161 14.07 6.64 12.55
N ALA A 162 14.61 5.57 11.98
CA ALA A 162 14.49 4.23 12.54
C ALA A 162 15.02 4.14 13.99
N ALA A 163 16.14 4.79 14.29
CA ALA A 163 16.72 4.78 15.63
C ALA A 163 15.85 5.55 16.63
N GLY A 164 15.34 6.72 16.25
CA GLY A 164 14.42 7.50 17.07
C GLY A 164 13.08 6.79 17.29
N MET A 165 12.59 6.04 16.28
CA MET A 165 11.40 5.20 16.44
C MET A 165 11.63 4.04 17.41
N ASP A 166 12.79 3.39 17.35
CA ASP A 166 13.17 2.33 18.30
C ASP A 166 13.22 2.89 19.74
N ASP A 167 13.86 4.03 19.93
CA ASP A 167 13.90 4.70 21.23
C ASP A 167 12.50 5.05 21.73
N TYR A 168 11.66 5.61 20.90
CA TYR A 168 10.28 5.99 21.26
C TYR A 168 9.42 4.77 21.64
N LEU A 169 9.52 3.66 20.88
CA LEU A 169 8.69 2.48 21.07
C LEU A 169 9.15 1.57 22.19
N TYR A 170 10.44 1.49 22.46
CA TYR A 170 11.02 0.49 23.36
C TYR A 170 11.66 1.05 24.62
N THR A 171 11.84 2.36 24.75
CA THR A 171 12.32 2.98 26.00
C THR A 171 11.26 2.90 27.07
N ILE A 172 11.61 2.32 28.20
CA ILE A 172 10.73 2.22 29.36
C ILE A 172 11.02 3.40 30.29
N PRO A 173 10.02 4.23 30.64
CA PRO A 173 10.21 5.30 31.61
C PRO A 173 10.78 4.81 32.95
N ALA A 174 11.67 5.59 33.55
CA ALA A 174 12.38 5.19 34.77
C ALA A 174 11.45 5.15 36.00
N GLY A 175 10.38 5.96 35.99
CA GLY A 175 9.39 6.03 37.06
C GLY A 175 8.59 4.74 37.24
N LYS A 176 8.09 4.50 38.46
CA LYS A 176 7.14 3.40 38.68
C LYS A 176 5.87 3.66 37.86
N ARG A 177 5.43 2.65 37.11
CA ARG A 177 4.21 2.73 36.28
C ARG A 177 3.02 3.34 37.06
N GLY A 178 2.44 4.42 36.53
CA GLY A 178 1.35 5.18 37.14
C GLY A 178 1.79 6.18 38.19
N SER A 179 3.11 6.42 38.40
CA SER A 179 3.59 7.53 39.20
C SER A 179 3.63 8.83 38.37
N ALA A 180 3.62 9.99 39.07
CA ALA A 180 3.71 11.28 38.40
C ALA A 180 5.00 11.44 37.56
N GLU A 181 6.11 10.85 38.00
CA GLU A 181 7.36 10.81 37.24
C GLU A 181 7.21 10.01 35.94
N TRP A 182 6.62 8.82 36.02
CA TRP A 182 6.35 7.98 34.84
C TRP A 182 5.42 8.67 33.84
N GLU A 183 4.35 9.33 34.33
CA GLU A 183 3.42 10.08 33.48
C GLU A 183 4.10 11.28 32.82
N ALA A 184 4.96 12.00 33.55
CA ALA A 184 5.70 13.14 33.00
C ALA A 184 6.67 12.72 31.88
N GLU A 185 7.41 11.62 32.05
CA GLU A 185 8.31 11.09 31.01
C GLU A 185 7.54 10.65 29.77
N LEU A 186 6.40 9.97 29.94
CA LEU A 186 5.56 9.59 28.79
C LEU A 186 5.00 10.81 28.05
N LEU A 187 4.53 11.82 28.76
CA LEU A 187 4.01 13.03 28.15
C LEU A 187 5.09 13.78 27.34
N GLU A 188 6.32 13.83 27.87
CA GLU A 188 7.44 14.45 27.15
C GLU A 188 7.80 13.65 25.89
N ALA A 189 7.92 12.31 25.98
CA ALA A 189 8.20 11.46 24.82
C ALA A 189 7.13 11.58 23.73
N HIS A 190 5.84 11.64 24.12
CA HIS A 190 4.76 11.83 23.16
C HIS A 190 4.77 13.24 22.55
N LYS A 191 5.17 14.26 23.32
CA LYS A 191 5.31 15.62 22.81
C LYS A 191 6.46 15.69 21.79
N GLU A 192 7.62 15.14 22.11
CA GLU A 192 8.76 15.08 21.19
C GLU A 192 8.40 14.35 19.89
N PHE A 193 7.65 13.25 20.00
CA PHE A 193 7.14 12.52 18.82
C PHE A 193 6.21 13.40 17.96
N ALA A 194 5.25 14.09 18.59
CA ALA A 194 4.33 14.96 17.88
C ALA A 194 5.05 16.13 17.19
N ASP A 195 6.00 16.79 17.89
CA ASP A 195 6.82 17.88 17.35
C ASP A 195 7.66 17.39 16.15
N ALA A 196 8.21 16.17 16.22
CA ALA A 196 8.96 15.57 15.13
C ALA A 196 8.07 15.25 13.92
N CYS A 197 6.86 14.73 14.16
CA CYS A 197 5.89 14.50 13.08
C CYS A 197 5.53 15.81 12.36
N GLU A 198 5.29 16.88 13.09
CA GLU A 198 4.98 18.19 12.51
C GLU A 198 6.17 18.74 11.69
N ALA A 199 7.39 18.61 12.21
CA ALA A 199 8.59 19.10 11.54
C ALA A 199 8.96 18.34 10.28
N ASN A 200 8.73 17.01 10.24
CA ASN A 200 9.28 16.12 9.22
C ASN A 200 8.26 15.65 8.17
N SER A 201 6.97 15.92 8.35
CA SER A 201 5.91 15.42 7.45
C SER A 201 5.53 16.35 6.30
N GLY A 202 6.33 17.39 6.01
CA GLY A 202 6.10 18.26 4.85
C GLY A 202 4.74 18.99 4.82
N GLY A 203 4.11 19.19 5.99
CA GLY A 203 2.83 19.90 6.10
C GLY A 203 1.57 19.05 5.84
N ILE A 204 1.69 17.74 5.62
CA ILE A 204 0.53 16.87 5.35
C ILE A 204 -0.36 16.62 6.58
N LEU A 205 0.17 16.73 7.82
CA LEU A 205 -0.53 16.32 9.04
C LEU A 205 -1.95 16.88 9.20
N PRO A 206 -2.23 18.18 8.98
CA PRO A 206 -3.59 18.72 9.11
C PRO A 206 -4.60 18.08 8.16
N TYR A 207 -4.11 17.48 7.09
CA TYR A 207 -4.93 16.91 6.01
C TYR A 207 -5.06 15.38 6.10
N VAL A 208 -4.39 14.72 7.04
CA VAL A 208 -4.52 13.28 7.30
C VAL A 208 -5.79 13.03 8.12
N THR A 209 -6.92 13.04 7.41
CA THR A 209 -8.26 12.84 8.00
C THR A 209 -9.01 11.75 7.24
N THR A 210 -9.96 11.08 7.90
CA THR A 210 -10.83 10.07 7.25
C THR A 210 -11.64 10.68 6.10
N ILE A 211 -12.10 11.93 6.25
CA ILE A 211 -12.85 12.64 5.20
C ILE A 211 -11.98 12.81 3.95
N ASN A 212 -10.75 13.28 4.11
CA ASN A 212 -9.85 13.46 2.98
C ASN A 212 -9.42 12.12 2.35
N ALA A 213 -9.20 11.08 3.16
CA ALA A 213 -8.95 9.74 2.65
C ALA A 213 -10.15 9.17 1.88
N ALA A 214 -11.38 9.45 2.29
CA ALA A 214 -12.58 9.08 1.53
C ALA A 214 -12.69 9.85 0.19
N ARG A 215 -12.30 11.13 0.17
CA ARG A 215 -12.19 11.91 -1.08
C ARG A 215 -11.12 11.33 -2.01
N ASP A 216 -9.99 10.87 -1.47
CA ASP A 216 -8.95 10.16 -2.22
C ASP A 216 -9.50 8.87 -2.85
N MET A 217 -10.35 8.13 -2.13
CA MET A 217 -11.00 6.93 -2.69
C MET A 217 -11.89 7.26 -3.88
N ASP A 218 -12.64 8.38 -3.84
CA ASP A 218 -13.44 8.81 -4.99
C ASP A 218 -12.57 9.21 -6.18
N LEU A 219 -11.45 9.88 -5.93
CA LEU A 219 -10.47 10.18 -6.97
C LEU A 219 -9.92 8.89 -7.59
N ILE A 220 -9.49 7.91 -6.78
CA ILE A 220 -8.98 6.61 -7.26
C ILE A 220 -10.07 5.90 -8.09
N ARG A 221 -11.32 5.82 -7.61
CA ARG A 221 -12.45 5.29 -8.37
C ARG A 221 -12.57 5.94 -9.74
N ALA A 222 -12.53 7.25 -9.76
CA ALA A 222 -12.73 8.04 -10.98
C ALA A 222 -11.62 7.83 -12.00
N VAL A 223 -10.35 7.86 -11.59
CA VAL A 223 -9.20 7.66 -12.50
C VAL A 223 -9.06 6.21 -12.97
N LEU A 224 -9.64 5.24 -12.25
CA LEU A 224 -9.82 3.87 -12.72
C LEU A 224 -10.95 3.74 -13.76
N GLY A 225 -11.80 4.77 -13.91
CA GLY A 225 -12.91 4.81 -14.85
C GLY A 225 -14.18 4.12 -14.35
N ASP A 226 -14.27 3.83 -13.05
CA ASP A 226 -15.43 3.20 -12.45
C ASP A 226 -16.51 4.24 -12.13
N LYS A 227 -17.78 3.94 -12.46
CA LYS A 227 -18.93 4.80 -12.16
C LYS A 227 -19.30 4.76 -10.68
N GLN A 228 -19.13 3.62 -10.06
CA GLN A 228 -19.41 3.38 -8.65
C GLN A 228 -18.25 2.64 -8.00
N LEU A 229 -18.00 2.93 -6.73
CA LEU A 229 -16.99 2.27 -5.92
C LEU A 229 -17.48 0.91 -5.45
N ASN A 230 -16.79 -0.19 -5.85
CA ASN A 230 -16.90 -1.44 -5.09
C ASN A 230 -15.74 -1.47 -4.08
N TYR A 231 -16.06 -1.81 -2.85
CA TYR A 231 -15.12 -1.65 -1.74
C TYR A 231 -15.19 -2.79 -0.73
N LEU A 232 -14.02 -3.23 -0.27
CA LEU A 232 -13.86 -4.19 0.80
C LEU A 232 -12.98 -3.56 1.88
N GLY A 233 -13.58 -3.20 3.01
CA GLY A 233 -12.89 -2.58 4.13
C GLY A 233 -12.91 -3.42 5.38
N TYR A 234 -11.75 -3.54 6.03
CA TYR A 234 -11.58 -4.26 7.29
C TYR A 234 -11.37 -3.28 8.44
N SER A 235 -11.96 -3.55 9.62
CA SER A 235 -11.71 -2.76 10.84
C SER A 235 -11.95 -1.26 10.61
N TYR A 236 -10.94 -0.38 10.80
CA TYR A 236 -11.04 1.04 10.46
C TYR A 236 -11.44 1.29 8.99
N GLY A 237 -11.10 0.38 8.07
CA GLY A 237 -11.57 0.46 6.68
C GLY A 237 -13.08 0.47 6.56
N THR A 238 -13.83 -0.06 7.54
CA THR A 238 -15.29 0.02 7.58
C THR A 238 -15.77 1.44 7.86
N PHE A 239 -15.10 2.15 8.78
CA PHE A 239 -15.38 3.55 9.06
C PHE A 239 -15.06 4.45 7.84
N LEU A 240 -13.95 4.16 7.15
CA LEU A 240 -13.60 4.84 5.91
C LEU A 240 -14.65 4.60 4.81
N GLY A 241 -15.13 3.35 4.65
CA GLY A 241 -16.19 3.01 3.67
C GLY A 241 -17.53 3.67 3.96
N VAL A 242 -17.93 3.76 5.24
CA VAL A 242 -19.16 4.48 5.63
C VAL A 242 -19.02 5.98 5.38
N THR A 243 -17.86 6.56 5.71
CA THR A 243 -17.57 7.97 5.42
C THR A 243 -17.64 8.25 3.91
N TYR A 244 -17.12 7.36 3.08
CA TYR A 244 -17.24 7.46 1.63
C TYR A 244 -18.71 7.45 1.18
N ALA A 245 -19.50 6.50 1.68
CA ALA A 245 -20.92 6.39 1.30
C ALA A 245 -21.76 7.61 1.73
N ASP A 246 -21.39 8.25 2.84
CA ASP A 246 -22.02 9.48 3.29
C ASP A 246 -21.67 10.68 2.41
N LEU A 247 -20.40 10.81 2.01
CA LEU A 247 -19.92 11.87 1.14
C LEU A 247 -20.39 11.73 -0.33
N TYR A 248 -20.44 10.48 -0.82
CA TYR A 248 -20.70 10.16 -2.23
C TYR A 248 -21.80 9.09 -2.40
N PRO A 249 -23.02 9.30 -1.90
CA PRO A 249 -24.07 8.28 -1.93
C PRO A 249 -24.40 7.77 -3.34
N GLU A 250 -24.34 8.64 -4.37
CA GLU A 250 -24.60 8.27 -5.77
C GLU A 250 -23.43 7.49 -6.41
N LYS A 251 -22.24 7.57 -5.83
CA LYS A 251 -21.03 6.87 -6.30
C LYS A 251 -20.75 5.59 -5.51
N ALA A 252 -21.45 5.36 -4.40
CA ALA A 252 -21.33 4.14 -3.61
C ALA A 252 -21.98 2.95 -4.34
N GLY A 253 -21.19 1.94 -4.63
CA GLY A 253 -21.62 0.70 -5.26
C GLY A 253 -21.81 -0.42 -4.24
N ARG A 254 -21.04 -1.50 -4.36
CA ARG A 254 -21.06 -2.63 -3.41
C ARG A 254 -20.00 -2.42 -2.35
N LEU A 255 -20.41 -2.23 -1.10
CA LEU A 255 -19.51 -2.05 0.03
C LEU A 255 -19.63 -3.25 0.97
N VAL A 256 -18.51 -3.91 1.22
CA VAL A 256 -18.36 -4.97 2.23
C VAL A 256 -17.52 -4.41 3.37
N LEU A 257 -18.10 -4.39 4.57
CA LEU A 257 -17.54 -3.76 5.76
C LEU A 257 -17.36 -4.83 6.85
N ASP A 258 -16.16 -5.40 6.91
CA ASP A 258 -15.82 -6.48 7.82
C ASP A 258 -15.19 -5.96 9.11
N GLY A 259 -15.77 -6.28 10.27
CA GLY A 259 -15.42 -5.70 11.56
C GLY A 259 -15.93 -4.27 11.71
N ALA A 260 -17.22 -4.05 11.42
CA ALA A 260 -17.85 -2.74 11.33
C ALA A 260 -17.70 -1.91 12.60
N ILE A 261 -17.22 -0.66 12.42
CA ILE A 261 -17.14 0.36 13.47
C ILE A 261 -18.34 1.31 13.31
N ASP A 262 -19.02 1.58 14.42
CA ASP A 262 -20.09 2.56 14.47
C ASP A 262 -19.52 3.98 14.26
N PRO A 263 -19.87 4.69 13.19
CA PRO A 263 -19.33 6.02 12.90
C PRO A 263 -19.74 7.10 13.90
N ALA A 264 -20.74 6.85 14.74
CA ALA A 264 -21.18 7.77 15.78
C ALA A 264 -20.37 7.67 17.08
N VAL A 265 -19.51 6.63 17.20
CA VAL A 265 -18.71 6.39 18.41
C VAL A 265 -17.33 7.06 18.29
N SER A 266 -16.89 7.70 19.37
CA SER A 266 -15.56 8.30 19.39
C SER A 266 -14.45 7.25 19.32
N GLY A 267 -13.28 7.60 18.74
CA GLY A 267 -12.13 6.69 18.66
C GLY A 267 -11.66 6.19 20.04
N LEU A 268 -11.82 7.01 21.11
CA LEU A 268 -11.53 6.61 22.47
C LEU A 268 -12.48 5.54 22.99
N ASP A 269 -13.77 5.66 22.67
CA ASP A 269 -14.79 4.68 23.08
C ASP A 269 -14.59 3.36 22.32
N VAL A 270 -14.27 3.40 21.02
CA VAL A 270 -13.90 2.23 20.24
C VAL A 270 -12.70 1.52 20.87
N GLY A 271 -11.66 2.25 21.23
CA GLY A 271 -10.47 1.72 21.89
C GLY A 271 -10.81 1.08 23.24
N ALA A 272 -11.60 1.76 24.06
CA ALA A 272 -12.01 1.27 25.38
C ALA A 272 -12.84 -0.02 25.29
N VAL A 273 -13.81 -0.08 24.38
CA VAL A 273 -14.64 -1.27 24.15
C VAL A 273 -13.80 -2.45 23.63
N SER A 274 -12.94 -2.24 22.66
CA SER A 274 -12.05 -3.26 22.11
C SER A 274 -11.13 -3.83 23.19
N TYR A 275 -10.50 -2.96 24.00
CA TYR A 275 -9.63 -3.40 25.09
C TYR A 275 -10.39 -4.23 26.14
N THR A 276 -11.60 -3.81 26.53
CA THR A 276 -12.43 -4.52 27.50
C THR A 276 -12.80 -5.93 27.00
N HIS A 277 -13.16 -6.07 25.73
CA HIS A 277 -13.52 -7.37 25.15
C HIS A 277 -12.34 -8.30 24.94
N LEU A 278 -11.15 -7.78 24.65
CA LEU A 278 -9.93 -8.59 24.51
C LEU A 278 -9.41 -9.15 25.85
N THR A 279 -9.68 -8.46 26.96
CA THR A 279 -9.21 -8.89 28.29
C THR A 279 -10.15 -9.87 28.99
N LEU A 280 -11.45 -9.86 28.70
CA LEU A 280 -12.44 -10.75 29.33
C LEU A 280 -12.18 -12.24 29.11
N PRO A 281 -11.82 -12.74 27.92
CA PRO A 281 -11.55 -14.17 27.71
C PRO A 281 -10.32 -14.69 28.46
N THR A 282 -9.33 -13.84 28.75
CA THR A 282 -8.12 -14.25 29.49
C THR A 282 -8.37 -14.41 30.99
N ILE A 283 -9.40 -13.81 31.53
CA ILE A 283 -9.79 -13.95 32.94
C ILE A 283 -10.55 -15.27 33.17
N CYS A 284 -11.19 -15.82 32.15
CA CYS A 284 -11.97 -17.09 32.25
C CYS A 284 -11.13 -18.35 32.01
N SER A 285 -9.80 -18.21 31.80
CA SER A 285 -8.89 -19.35 31.53
C SER A 285 -7.99 -19.69 32.72
N VAL A 286 -8.35 -19.33 33.95
CA VAL A 286 -7.63 -19.63 35.19
C VAL A 286 -8.48 -20.57 36.04
#